data_ce195eb86c740020c5a223033f8961d5
#
_entry.id   ce195eb86c740020c5a223033f8961d5
#
_cell.length_a   1.000
_cell.length_b   1.000
_cell.length_c   1.000
_cell.angle_alpha   90.00
_cell.angle_beta   90.00
_cell.angle_gamma   90.00
#
_symmetry.space_group_name_H-M   'P 1'
#
loop_
_entity.id
_entity.type
_entity.pdbx_description
1 polymer ?
#
loop_
_entity_poly.entity_id
_entity_poly.type
_entity_poly.pdbx_seq_one_letter_code
_entity_poly.pdbx_strand_id
1 'polypeptide(L)'
;VGEIRDVETARISIHAALTGHLVFSTLHTNDAAGAITRLIDMGVEPFLVASALRGVVAQRLVRRICPHCKETYAPDAAERAYMGIALDEEVKLYKGAGCGKCNFTGYAGRIAIHEVLPIIPEMKELILKNAPDTEIFAAGRSYGVTSMKEDGIRKVLDGETTASELLRVAYA
;
A
#
# COMPACT_ATOMS: atom_id res chain seq x y z
N VAL A 1 18.62 -4.93 -7.21
CA VAL A 1 18.51 -3.90 -8.26
C VAL A 1 17.84 -2.69 -7.63
N GLY A 2 18.42 -1.49 -7.75
CA GLY A 2 17.92 -0.31 -7.05
C GLY A 2 16.50 0.08 -7.47
N GLU A 3 16.24 0.07 -8.79
CA GLU A 3 14.95 0.41 -9.38
C GLU A 3 14.84 -0.19 -10.79
N ILE A 4 13.62 -0.54 -11.19
CA ILE A 4 13.30 -0.96 -12.55
C ILE A 4 12.55 0.19 -13.24
N ARG A 5 13.19 0.80 -14.28
CA ARG A 5 12.59 1.89 -15.08
C ARG A 5 12.40 1.52 -16.55
N ASP A 6 13.06 0.48 -17.00
CA ASP A 6 13.09 0.06 -18.40
C ASP A 6 12.99 -1.46 -18.52
N VAL A 7 12.68 -1.93 -19.71
CA VAL A 7 12.50 -3.35 -20.02
C VAL A 7 13.78 -4.15 -19.88
N GLU A 8 14.95 -3.56 -20.16
CA GLU A 8 16.24 -4.27 -20.07
C GLU A 8 16.54 -4.63 -18.62
N THR A 9 16.43 -3.65 -17.71
CA THR A 9 16.60 -3.86 -16.26
C THR A 9 15.57 -4.86 -15.73
N ALA A 10 14.31 -4.80 -16.19
CA ALA A 10 13.27 -5.74 -15.80
C ALA A 10 13.64 -7.18 -16.23
N ARG A 11 14.04 -7.38 -17.47
CA ARG A 11 14.43 -8.69 -17.98
C ARG A 11 15.64 -9.28 -17.26
N ILE A 12 16.68 -8.49 -17.03
CA ILE A 12 17.86 -8.93 -16.27
C ILE A 12 17.47 -9.37 -14.86
N SER A 13 16.63 -8.58 -14.18
CA SER A 13 16.14 -8.90 -12.83
C SER A 13 15.35 -10.21 -12.79
N ILE A 14 14.47 -10.41 -13.76
CA ILE A 14 13.63 -11.60 -13.88
C ILE A 14 14.50 -12.83 -14.23
N HIS A 15 15.43 -12.72 -15.16
CA HIS A 15 16.34 -13.81 -15.48
C HIS A 15 17.19 -14.23 -14.27
N ALA A 16 17.70 -13.26 -13.50
CA ALA A 16 18.40 -13.56 -12.25
C ALA A 16 17.51 -14.32 -11.26
N ALA A 17 16.24 -13.90 -11.11
CA ALA A 17 15.29 -14.60 -10.24
C ALA A 17 15.00 -16.03 -10.71
N LEU A 18 14.85 -16.25 -12.02
CA LEU A 18 14.61 -17.58 -12.61
C LEU A 18 15.82 -18.53 -12.47
N THR A 19 17.04 -17.99 -12.40
CA THR A 19 18.25 -18.77 -12.14
C THR A 19 18.53 -19.00 -10.66
N GLY A 20 17.57 -18.68 -9.77
CA GLY A 20 17.61 -19.01 -8.33
C GLY A 20 18.09 -17.88 -7.42
N HIS A 21 18.37 -16.68 -7.95
CA HIS A 21 18.73 -15.55 -7.11
C HIS A 21 17.49 -14.91 -6.46
N LEU A 22 17.64 -14.48 -5.21
CA LEU A 22 16.65 -13.62 -4.58
C LEU A 22 16.89 -12.17 -5.02
N VAL A 23 15.94 -11.62 -5.78
CA VAL A 23 16.05 -10.27 -6.35
C VAL A 23 15.07 -9.34 -5.65
N PHE A 24 15.56 -8.22 -5.12
CA PHE A 24 14.76 -7.10 -4.65
C PHE A 24 14.94 -5.90 -5.56
N SER A 25 13.84 -5.22 -5.87
CA SER A 25 13.85 -3.99 -6.63
C SER A 25 12.66 -3.10 -6.28
N THR A 26 12.62 -1.91 -6.83
CA THR A 26 11.49 -0.98 -6.70
C THR A 26 10.91 -0.63 -8.06
N LEU A 27 9.61 -0.31 -8.05
CA LEU A 27 8.83 0.18 -9.19
C LEU A 27 7.99 1.37 -8.75
N HIS A 28 7.76 2.31 -9.64
CA HIS A 28 6.82 3.40 -9.39
C HIS A 28 5.42 2.99 -9.82
N THR A 29 4.62 2.53 -8.84
CA THR A 29 3.21 2.16 -9.01
C THR A 29 2.40 2.65 -7.83
N ASN A 30 1.09 2.79 -8.00
CA ASN A 30 0.20 3.29 -6.95
C ASN A 30 -0.15 2.21 -5.91
N ASP A 31 -0.23 0.95 -6.34
CA ASP A 31 -0.60 -0.21 -5.55
C ASP A 31 0.22 -1.44 -5.95
N ALA A 32 0.01 -2.55 -5.26
CA ALA A 32 0.80 -3.75 -5.47
C ALA A 32 0.42 -4.50 -6.75
N ALA A 33 -0.87 -4.55 -7.10
CA ALA A 33 -1.32 -5.24 -8.31
C ALA A 33 -0.87 -4.49 -9.58
N GLY A 34 -0.87 -3.16 -9.55
CA GLY A 34 -0.37 -2.31 -10.62
C GLY A 34 1.12 -2.50 -10.93
N ALA A 35 1.91 -3.02 -10.01
CA ALA A 35 3.31 -3.36 -10.30
C ALA A 35 3.42 -4.55 -11.26
N ILE A 36 2.47 -5.47 -11.23
CA ILE A 36 2.42 -6.64 -12.12
C ILE A 36 2.10 -6.18 -13.54
N THR A 37 1.03 -5.42 -13.71
CA THR A 37 0.62 -4.88 -15.01
C THR A 37 1.69 -3.95 -15.57
N ARG A 38 2.35 -3.16 -14.72
CA ARG A 38 3.45 -2.29 -15.11
C ARG A 38 4.64 -3.05 -15.72
N LEU A 39 5.02 -4.19 -15.15
CA LEU A 39 6.09 -5.03 -15.72
C LEU A 39 5.70 -5.56 -17.11
N ILE A 40 4.45 -5.96 -17.29
CA ILE A 40 3.92 -6.43 -18.58
C ILE A 40 3.90 -5.28 -19.60
N ASP A 41 3.41 -4.11 -19.22
CA ASP A 41 3.36 -2.91 -20.07
C ASP A 41 4.75 -2.43 -20.50
N MET A 42 5.76 -2.67 -19.67
CA MET A 42 7.16 -2.41 -20.03
C MET A 42 7.72 -3.41 -21.05
N GLY A 43 6.97 -4.44 -21.43
CA GLY A 43 7.36 -5.44 -22.44
C GLY A 43 8.01 -6.69 -21.86
N VAL A 44 7.76 -6.98 -20.57
CA VAL A 44 8.12 -8.28 -19.99
C VAL A 44 6.99 -9.27 -20.28
N GLU A 45 7.36 -10.43 -20.78
CA GLU A 45 6.38 -11.47 -21.12
C GLU A 45 5.66 -11.99 -19.86
N PRO A 46 4.30 -12.11 -19.88
CA PRO A 46 3.51 -12.50 -18.71
C PRO A 46 3.96 -13.79 -18.04
N PHE A 47 4.40 -14.79 -18.81
CA PHE A 47 4.85 -16.06 -18.25
C PHE A 47 6.15 -15.93 -17.44
N LEU A 48 7.00 -14.97 -17.78
CA LEU A 48 8.22 -14.66 -17.03
C LEU A 48 7.86 -13.97 -15.71
N VAL A 49 6.93 -13.00 -15.73
CA VAL A 49 6.43 -12.34 -14.53
C VAL A 49 5.78 -13.35 -13.58
N ALA A 50 4.87 -14.19 -14.09
CA ALA A 50 4.18 -15.21 -13.31
C ALA A 50 5.14 -16.25 -12.68
N SER A 51 6.25 -16.55 -13.34
CA SER A 51 7.22 -17.52 -12.86
C SER A 51 8.21 -16.95 -11.85
N ALA A 52 8.67 -15.72 -12.07
CA ALA A 52 9.74 -15.10 -11.28
C ALA A 52 9.21 -14.36 -10.05
N LEU A 53 8.07 -13.65 -10.18
CA LEU A 53 7.57 -12.78 -9.11
C LEU A 53 7.08 -13.61 -7.91
N ARG A 54 7.48 -13.21 -6.71
CA ARG A 54 7.11 -13.87 -5.45
C ARG A 54 6.13 -13.06 -4.63
N GLY A 55 6.22 -11.75 -4.72
CA GLY A 55 5.35 -10.82 -4.01
C GLY A 55 5.66 -9.38 -4.36
N VAL A 56 4.72 -8.52 -4.06
CA VAL A 56 4.84 -7.07 -4.19
C VAL A 56 4.43 -6.42 -2.88
N VAL A 57 5.16 -5.41 -2.46
CA VAL A 57 4.80 -4.57 -1.32
C VAL A 57 4.65 -3.15 -1.83
N ALA A 58 3.43 -2.65 -1.85
CA ALA A 58 3.20 -1.22 -2.03
C ALA A 58 3.20 -0.52 -0.67
N GLN A 59 3.79 0.67 -0.64
CA GLN A 59 4.01 1.41 0.60
C GLN A 59 3.84 2.91 0.36
N ARG A 60 3.21 3.58 1.34
CA ARG A 60 3.17 5.05 1.44
C ARG A 60 3.52 5.48 2.85
N LEU A 61 4.16 6.64 2.99
CA LEU A 61 4.48 7.22 4.29
C LEU A 61 3.44 8.26 4.68
N VAL A 62 2.87 8.12 5.88
CA VAL A 62 2.00 9.09 6.52
C VAL A 62 2.67 9.67 7.75
N ARG A 63 2.32 10.89 8.14
CA ARG A 63 2.84 11.50 9.37
C ARG A 63 2.25 10.80 10.59
N ARG A 64 3.07 10.58 11.60
CA ARG A 64 2.66 10.00 12.87
C ARG A 64 2.17 11.08 13.81
N ILE A 65 1.07 10.85 14.53
CA ILE A 65 0.57 11.77 15.56
C ILE A 65 1.65 11.96 16.64
N CYS A 66 1.86 13.20 17.05
CA CYS A 66 2.81 13.51 18.12
C CYS A 66 2.33 12.93 19.46
N PRO A 67 3.12 12.08 20.12
CA PRO A 67 2.71 11.44 21.37
C PRO A 67 2.56 12.42 22.54
N HIS A 68 3.20 13.60 22.46
CA HIS A 68 3.19 14.60 23.53
C HIS A 68 1.95 15.50 23.53
N CYS A 69 1.18 15.54 22.43
CA CYS A 69 -0.01 16.35 22.33
C CYS A 69 -1.18 15.61 21.65
N LYS A 70 -1.13 14.28 21.69
CA LYS A 70 -2.20 13.41 21.19
C LYS A 70 -3.45 13.59 22.03
N GLU A 71 -4.58 13.87 21.41
CA GLU A 71 -5.90 13.99 22.03
C GLU A 71 -6.95 13.25 21.24
N THR A 72 -8.08 12.94 21.85
CA THR A 72 -9.20 12.25 21.21
C THR A 72 -10.21 13.25 20.68
N TYR A 73 -10.90 12.89 19.60
CA TYR A 73 -12.04 13.63 19.08
C TYR A 73 -13.07 12.67 18.44
N ALA A 74 -14.31 13.16 18.30
CA ALA A 74 -15.33 12.43 17.56
C ALA A 74 -15.19 12.71 16.06
N PRO A 75 -15.12 11.67 15.17
CA PRO A 75 -15.03 11.88 13.74
C PRO A 75 -16.26 12.57 13.17
N ASP A 76 -16.06 13.41 12.18
CA ASP A 76 -17.15 14.02 11.43
C ASP A 76 -17.78 13.04 10.41
N ALA A 77 -18.85 13.46 9.74
CA ALA A 77 -19.57 12.61 8.79
C ALA A 77 -18.70 12.21 7.57
N ALA A 78 -17.79 13.08 7.12
CA ALA A 78 -16.93 12.81 5.99
C ALA A 78 -15.83 11.79 6.35
N GLU A 79 -15.22 11.92 7.52
CA GLU A 79 -14.25 10.96 8.05
C GLU A 79 -14.89 9.58 8.24
N ARG A 80 -16.10 9.54 8.82
CA ARG A 80 -16.86 8.29 8.97
C ARG A 80 -17.15 7.62 7.64
N ALA A 81 -17.68 8.36 6.68
CA ALA A 81 -17.97 7.84 5.34
C ALA A 81 -16.72 7.29 4.64
N TYR A 82 -15.60 8.01 4.74
CA TYR A 82 -14.33 7.57 4.15
C TYR A 82 -13.80 6.27 4.78
N MET A 83 -13.94 6.13 6.09
CA MET A 83 -13.48 4.97 6.85
C MET A 83 -14.49 3.82 6.91
N GLY A 84 -15.73 4.02 6.43
CA GLY A 84 -16.78 3.02 6.50
C GLY A 84 -17.34 2.81 7.89
N ILE A 85 -17.28 3.83 8.76
CA ILE A 85 -17.82 3.81 10.14
C ILE A 85 -19.28 4.24 10.11
N ALA A 86 -20.16 3.46 10.71
CA ALA A 86 -21.57 3.79 10.80
C ALA A 86 -21.81 5.08 11.63
N LEU A 87 -22.88 5.83 11.32
CA LEU A 87 -23.16 7.10 12.00
C LEU A 87 -23.52 6.93 13.47
N ASP A 88 -24.10 5.80 13.84
CA ASP A 88 -24.50 5.41 15.19
C ASP A 88 -23.40 4.69 15.99
N GLU A 89 -22.28 4.39 15.37
CA GLU A 89 -21.15 3.73 16.04
C GLU A 89 -20.36 4.75 16.89
N GLU A 90 -20.18 4.46 18.17
CA GLU A 90 -19.35 5.28 19.05
C GLU A 90 -17.85 5.01 18.81
N VAL A 91 -17.22 5.86 17.99
CA VAL A 91 -15.78 5.78 17.70
C VAL A 91 -15.10 7.08 18.09
N LYS A 92 -13.93 6.95 18.71
CA LYS A 92 -13.03 8.07 18.99
C LYS A 92 -11.79 7.94 18.10
N LEU A 93 -11.46 9.01 17.42
CA LEU A 93 -10.22 9.15 16.69
C LEU A 93 -9.23 10.01 17.46
N TYR A 94 -8.03 10.13 16.92
CA TYR A 94 -6.92 10.85 17.56
C TYR A 94 -6.35 11.89 16.61
N LYS A 95 -5.92 13.01 17.19
CA LYS A 95 -5.17 14.06 16.49
C LYS A 95 -4.11 14.64 17.42
N GLY A 96 -3.17 15.38 16.87
CA GLY A 96 -2.22 16.15 17.66
C GLY A 96 -2.69 17.60 17.79
N ALA A 97 -2.85 18.11 19.02
CA ALA A 97 -3.22 19.51 19.28
C ALA A 97 -2.13 20.50 18.86
N GLY A 98 -0.89 20.02 18.70
CA GLY A 98 0.28 20.87 18.48
C GLY A 98 0.97 21.25 19.79
N CYS A 99 2.29 21.10 19.86
CA CYS A 99 3.09 21.50 21.01
C CYS A 99 4.52 21.83 20.57
N GLY A 100 5.33 22.38 21.47
CA GLY A 100 6.74 22.72 21.19
C GLY A 100 7.60 21.53 20.74
N LYS A 101 7.25 20.28 21.12
CA LYS A 101 7.98 19.07 20.68
C LYS A 101 7.75 18.71 19.21
N CYS A 102 6.64 19.10 18.65
CA CYS A 102 6.32 18.86 17.24
C CYS A 102 6.28 20.16 16.40
N ASN A 103 6.84 21.25 16.90
CA ASN A 103 6.79 22.58 16.28
C ASN A 103 5.35 22.97 15.91
N PHE A 104 4.41 22.70 16.81
CA PHE A 104 2.96 23.00 16.70
C PHE A 104 2.25 22.35 15.50
N THR A 105 2.87 21.36 14.84
CA THR A 105 2.28 20.65 13.69
C THR A 105 1.27 19.56 14.08
N GLY A 106 1.32 19.07 15.33
CA GLY A 106 0.57 17.92 15.78
C GLY A 106 1.17 16.56 15.36
N TYR A 107 2.26 16.55 14.58
CA TYR A 107 2.90 15.34 14.06
C TYR A 107 4.37 15.23 14.43
N ALA A 108 4.85 14.01 14.66
CA ALA A 108 6.26 13.71 14.93
C ALA A 108 6.65 12.37 14.30
N GLY A 109 7.53 12.43 13.30
CA GLY A 109 7.96 11.26 12.52
C GLY A 109 6.93 10.79 11.49
N ARG A 110 7.19 9.61 10.92
CA ARG A 110 6.39 8.98 9.87
C ARG A 110 6.22 7.50 10.16
N ILE A 111 5.12 6.93 9.69
CA ILE A 111 4.88 5.48 9.65
C ILE A 111 4.48 5.11 8.23
N ALA A 112 4.71 3.88 7.85
CA ALA A 112 4.27 3.37 6.57
C ALA A 112 2.87 2.77 6.69
N ILE A 113 2.07 2.92 5.63
CA ILE A 113 0.90 2.10 5.33
C ILE A 113 1.27 1.18 4.19
N HIS A 114 0.82 -0.08 4.24
CA HIS A 114 1.26 -1.12 3.33
C HIS A 114 0.09 -1.85 2.68
N GLU A 115 0.37 -2.34 1.47
CA GLU A 115 -0.38 -3.39 0.80
C GLU A 115 0.62 -4.47 0.41
N VAL A 116 0.43 -5.68 0.96
CA VAL A 116 1.35 -6.81 0.72
C VAL A 116 0.61 -7.86 -0.10
N LEU A 117 1.08 -8.08 -1.31
CA LEU A 117 0.49 -8.98 -2.30
C LEU A 117 1.44 -10.15 -2.57
N PRO A 118 1.33 -11.29 -1.87
CA PRO A 118 2.04 -12.51 -2.24
C PRO A 118 1.48 -13.07 -3.55
N ILE A 119 2.34 -13.56 -4.43
CA ILE A 119 1.90 -14.15 -5.70
C ILE A 119 1.51 -15.61 -5.50
N ILE A 120 0.20 -15.84 -5.46
CA ILE A 120 -0.42 -17.17 -5.30
C ILE A 120 -0.67 -17.82 -6.67
N PRO A 121 -0.92 -19.15 -6.72
CA PRO A 121 -1.14 -19.86 -7.98
C PRO A 121 -2.25 -19.26 -8.85
N GLU A 122 -3.38 -18.87 -8.26
CA GLU A 122 -4.52 -18.28 -8.96
C GLU A 122 -4.17 -16.96 -9.63
N MET A 123 -3.33 -16.14 -9.00
CA MET A 123 -2.83 -14.91 -9.61
C MET A 123 -1.93 -15.19 -10.80
N LYS A 124 -1.13 -16.27 -10.78
CA LYS A 124 -0.29 -16.63 -11.92
C LYS A 124 -1.13 -16.92 -13.16
N GLU A 125 -2.27 -17.58 -13.01
CA GLU A 125 -3.19 -17.81 -14.13
C GLU A 125 -3.78 -16.51 -14.67
N LEU A 126 -4.11 -15.55 -13.79
CA LEU A 126 -4.59 -14.22 -14.18
C LEU A 126 -3.50 -13.42 -14.90
N ILE A 127 -2.27 -13.46 -14.40
CA ILE A 127 -1.12 -12.81 -15.04
C ILE A 127 -0.89 -13.37 -16.44
N LEU A 128 -0.96 -14.69 -16.63
CA LEU A 128 -0.82 -15.33 -17.94
C LEU A 128 -1.90 -14.92 -18.94
N LYS A 129 -3.09 -14.58 -18.45
CA LYS A 129 -4.23 -14.09 -19.26
C LYS A 129 -4.23 -12.59 -19.48
N ASN A 130 -3.20 -11.86 -18.97
CA ASN A 130 -3.17 -10.40 -18.95
C ASN A 130 -4.41 -9.79 -18.28
N ALA A 131 -4.89 -10.40 -17.19
CA ALA A 131 -6.02 -9.88 -16.43
C ALA A 131 -5.68 -8.49 -15.84
N PRO A 132 -6.69 -7.62 -15.67
CA PRO A 132 -6.48 -6.31 -15.07
C PRO A 132 -6.07 -6.43 -13.59
N ASP A 133 -5.40 -5.40 -13.09
CA ASP A 133 -4.94 -5.29 -11.70
C ASP A 133 -6.06 -5.51 -10.68
N THR A 134 -7.28 -5.05 -10.98
CA THR A 134 -8.47 -5.24 -10.14
C THR A 134 -8.83 -6.72 -9.93
N GLU A 135 -8.72 -7.56 -10.96
CA GLU A 135 -8.95 -8.99 -10.85
C GLU A 135 -7.82 -9.69 -10.08
N ILE A 136 -6.58 -9.30 -10.34
CA ILE A 136 -5.40 -9.81 -9.61
C ILE A 136 -5.53 -9.48 -8.12
N PHE A 137 -5.89 -8.24 -7.79
CA PHE A 137 -6.10 -7.84 -6.39
C PHE A 137 -7.27 -8.58 -5.75
N ALA A 138 -8.38 -8.76 -6.47
CA ALA A 138 -9.54 -9.51 -5.98
C ALA A 138 -9.19 -10.97 -5.62
N ALA A 139 -8.34 -11.63 -6.42
CA ALA A 139 -7.80 -12.95 -6.07
C ALA A 139 -7.00 -12.91 -4.77
N GLY A 140 -6.19 -11.86 -4.55
CA GLY A 140 -5.46 -11.68 -3.28
C GLY A 140 -6.36 -11.50 -2.07
N ARG A 141 -7.49 -10.83 -2.23
CA ARG A 141 -8.48 -10.62 -1.17
C ARG A 141 -8.97 -11.93 -0.58
N SER A 142 -9.19 -12.96 -1.39
CA SER A 142 -9.60 -14.29 -0.92
C SER A 142 -8.56 -14.98 -0.03
N TYR A 143 -7.30 -14.53 -0.08
CA TYR A 143 -6.19 -14.99 0.76
C TYR A 143 -5.84 -14.03 1.91
N GLY A 144 -6.71 -13.06 2.20
CA GLY A 144 -6.55 -12.13 3.32
C GLY A 144 -5.65 -10.92 3.02
N VAL A 145 -5.34 -10.64 1.76
CA VAL A 145 -4.65 -9.39 1.37
C VAL A 145 -5.53 -8.21 1.71
N THR A 146 -5.00 -7.25 2.45
CA THR A 146 -5.64 -5.99 2.78
C THR A 146 -5.09 -4.87 1.90
N SER A 147 -5.96 -3.95 1.48
CA SER A 147 -5.53 -2.78 0.73
C SER A 147 -4.74 -1.80 1.63
N MET A 148 -3.94 -0.96 1.00
CA MET A 148 -3.23 0.12 1.68
C MET A 148 -4.20 1.05 2.44
N LYS A 149 -5.42 1.28 1.90
CA LYS A 149 -6.48 2.03 2.56
C LYS A 149 -6.91 1.36 3.87
N GLU A 150 -7.15 0.05 3.87
CA GLU A 150 -7.57 -0.69 5.06
C GLU A 150 -6.48 -0.71 6.14
N ASP A 151 -5.21 -0.90 5.75
CA ASP A 151 -4.09 -0.77 6.69
C ASP A 151 -4.00 0.64 7.27
N GLY A 152 -4.23 1.66 6.45
CA GLY A 152 -4.29 3.05 6.87
C GLY A 152 -5.43 3.33 7.85
N ILE A 153 -6.64 2.84 7.56
CA ILE A 153 -7.81 2.97 8.45
C ILE A 153 -7.52 2.34 9.82
N ARG A 154 -6.94 1.14 9.84
CA ARG A 154 -6.55 0.48 11.09
C ARG A 154 -5.60 1.38 11.91
N LYS A 155 -4.58 1.97 11.28
CA LYS A 155 -3.63 2.87 11.94
C LYS A 155 -4.26 4.18 12.42
N VAL A 156 -5.31 4.66 11.75
CA VAL A 156 -6.10 5.80 12.24
C VAL A 156 -6.88 5.40 13.50
N LEU A 157 -7.53 4.25 13.51
CA LEU A 157 -8.27 3.73 14.67
C LEU A 157 -7.33 3.48 15.86
N ASP A 158 -6.13 2.96 15.62
CA ASP A 158 -5.08 2.77 16.64
C ASP A 158 -4.47 4.10 17.12
N GLY A 159 -4.81 5.20 16.46
CA GLY A 159 -4.31 6.54 16.79
C GLY A 159 -2.82 6.73 16.48
N GLU A 160 -2.30 6.06 15.48
CA GLU A 160 -0.94 6.25 14.99
C GLU A 160 -0.83 7.41 14.00
N THR A 161 -1.88 7.60 13.19
CA THR A 161 -2.01 8.70 12.22
C THR A 161 -3.43 9.27 12.25
N THR A 162 -3.72 10.25 11.40
CA THR A 162 -5.05 10.88 11.30
C THR A 162 -5.76 10.50 10.01
N ALA A 163 -7.10 10.62 10.01
CA ALA A 163 -7.92 10.45 8.81
C ALA A 163 -7.49 11.45 7.70
N SER A 164 -7.16 12.69 8.07
CA SER A 164 -6.70 13.71 7.13
C SER A 164 -5.38 13.35 6.43
N GLU A 165 -4.42 12.70 7.14
CA GLU A 165 -3.19 12.20 6.52
C GLU A 165 -3.45 11.07 5.56
N LEU A 166 -4.37 10.16 5.91
CA LEU A 166 -4.74 9.06 5.03
C LEU A 166 -5.40 9.56 3.74
N LEU A 167 -6.31 10.53 3.85
CA LEU A 167 -6.93 11.21 2.70
C LEU A 167 -5.88 11.90 1.82
N ARG A 168 -4.96 12.65 2.42
CA ARG A 168 -3.88 13.33 1.68
C ARG A 168 -3.07 12.38 0.82
N VAL A 169 -2.78 11.18 1.31
CA VAL A 169 -1.97 10.18 0.62
C VAL A 169 -2.77 9.35 -0.38
N ALA A 170 -4.10 9.22 -0.19
CA ALA A 170 -4.97 8.54 -1.12
C ALA A 170 -5.18 9.29 -2.44
N TYR A 171 -4.99 10.63 -2.43
CA TYR A 171 -5.15 11.49 -3.61
C TYR A 171 -3.80 12.01 -4.17
N ALA A 172 -2.66 11.57 -3.65
CA ALA A 172 -1.32 11.90 -4.12
C ALA A 172 -0.80 10.79 -5.05
#